data_d08bee0d8f967d33742b6f6996c2cc97
#
_entry.id   d08bee0d8f967d33742b6f6996c2cc97
#
_cell.length_a   1.000
_cell.length_b   1.000
_cell.length_c   1.000
_cell.angle_alpha   90.00
_cell.angle_beta   90.00
_cell.angle_gamma   90.00
#
_symmetry.space_group_name_H-M   'P 1'
#
loop_
_entity.id
_entity.type
_entity.pdbx_description
1 polymer ?
#
loop_
_entity_poly.entity_id
_entity_poly.type
_entity_poly.pdbx_seq_one_letter_code
_entity_poly.pdbx_strand_id
1 'polypeptide(L)'
;MRTTIKMIAERAGVSIGTVDRVLHDRPYVKAEVRERVLRVMEELDYHPNRMASALATSGTPRKLALVQPEWEEGFVRDEMDAGTAHFLEEYRDYNVSLDIRNYPSGDEAECLRLLNEAVENGAQAVALCASGTEEIRRALERLSERGVPVATFNSDVPGGRRICYVGEDGHRAGRVAGEIASCFLSRGDAFLVIYADPKYTAHKARVDGFLERL
;
A
#
# COMPACT_ATOMS: atom_id res chain seq x y z
N MET A 1 2.48 1.57 -35.17
CA MET A 1 3.63 2.47 -34.89
C MET A 1 3.47 2.90 -33.43
N ARG A 2 4.50 2.80 -32.58
CA ARG A 2 4.34 3.07 -31.14
C ARG A 2 4.32 4.57 -30.87
N THR A 3 3.28 5.07 -30.23
CA THR A 3 3.14 6.50 -29.89
C THR A 3 4.23 6.92 -28.91
N THR A 4 4.84 8.08 -29.16
CA THR A 4 5.94 8.63 -28.34
C THR A 4 5.54 9.97 -27.74
N ILE A 5 6.20 10.37 -26.63
CA ILE A 5 6.01 11.70 -26.00
C ILE A 5 6.26 12.83 -27.01
N LYS A 6 7.20 12.63 -27.94
CA LYS A 6 7.48 13.59 -29.01
C LYS A 6 6.30 13.78 -29.94
N MET A 7 5.64 12.72 -30.36
CA MET A 7 4.43 12.78 -31.19
C MET A 7 3.27 13.48 -30.47
N ILE A 8 3.11 13.25 -29.16
CA ILE A 8 2.11 13.95 -28.34
C ILE A 8 2.42 15.44 -28.29
N ALA A 9 3.67 15.81 -28.04
CA ALA A 9 4.11 17.20 -27.98
C ALA A 9 3.87 17.93 -29.29
N GLU A 10 4.22 17.31 -30.41
CA GLU A 10 3.97 17.85 -31.78
C GLU A 10 2.48 18.03 -32.06
N ARG A 11 1.66 17.04 -31.76
CA ARG A 11 0.22 17.07 -31.99
C ARG A 11 -0.55 18.02 -31.07
N ALA A 12 -0.11 18.12 -29.81
CA ALA A 12 -0.68 19.06 -28.82
C ALA A 12 -0.14 20.49 -28.98
N GLY A 13 0.87 20.71 -29.83
CA GLY A 13 1.50 22.02 -30.02
C GLY A 13 2.18 22.55 -28.75
N VAL A 14 2.90 21.67 -28.03
CA VAL A 14 3.58 21.99 -26.77
C VAL A 14 5.00 21.42 -26.76
N SER A 15 5.82 21.82 -25.79
CA SER A 15 7.13 21.21 -25.60
C SER A 15 7.04 19.83 -24.96
N ILE A 16 8.04 18.96 -25.21
CA ILE A 16 8.19 17.65 -24.53
C ILE A 16 8.16 17.82 -23.00
N GLY A 17 8.81 18.86 -22.46
CA GLY A 17 8.79 19.17 -21.05
C GLY A 17 7.40 19.54 -20.52
N THR A 18 6.52 20.10 -21.34
CA THR A 18 5.12 20.36 -20.98
C THR A 18 4.33 19.05 -20.89
N VAL A 19 4.52 18.15 -21.86
CA VAL A 19 3.91 16.81 -21.82
C VAL A 19 4.38 16.04 -20.58
N ASP A 20 5.66 16.07 -20.28
CA ASP A 20 6.23 15.43 -19.07
C ASP A 20 5.60 15.97 -17.76
N ARG A 21 5.39 17.29 -17.67
CA ARG A 21 4.71 17.88 -16.53
C ARG A 21 3.25 17.43 -16.41
N VAL A 22 2.55 17.29 -17.51
CA VAL A 22 1.17 16.79 -17.53
C VAL A 22 1.11 15.32 -17.09
N LEU A 23 2.00 14.49 -17.63
CA LEU A 23 2.11 13.06 -17.30
C LEU A 23 2.37 12.79 -15.81
N HIS A 24 3.17 13.66 -15.16
CA HIS A 24 3.56 13.51 -13.77
C HIS A 24 2.82 14.47 -12.82
N ASP A 25 1.70 15.04 -13.26
CA ASP A 25 0.87 15.98 -12.50
C ASP A 25 1.66 17.12 -11.82
N ARG A 26 2.73 17.60 -12.49
CA ARG A 26 3.58 18.67 -11.94
C ARG A 26 2.90 20.04 -12.10
N PRO A 27 3.20 20.98 -11.19
CA PRO A 27 2.64 22.35 -11.25
C PRO A 27 3.13 23.14 -12.47
N TYR A 28 2.53 24.33 -12.68
CA TYR A 28 2.88 25.32 -13.72
C TYR A 28 2.49 24.89 -15.14
N VAL A 29 1.41 24.12 -15.32
CA VAL A 29 0.75 23.86 -16.61
C VAL A 29 -0.65 24.48 -16.55
N LYS A 30 -1.01 25.34 -17.48
CA LYS A 30 -2.36 25.92 -17.60
C LYS A 30 -3.38 24.78 -17.83
N ALA A 31 -4.58 24.93 -17.23
CA ALA A 31 -5.64 23.92 -17.32
C ALA A 31 -5.98 23.53 -18.79
N GLU A 32 -6.14 24.54 -19.66
CA GLU A 32 -6.44 24.35 -21.08
C GLU A 32 -5.34 23.54 -21.82
N VAL A 33 -4.07 23.74 -21.44
CA VAL A 33 -2.94 23.00 -22.01
C VAL A 33 -2.95 21.57 -21.50
N ARG A 34 -3.24 21.37 -20.22
CA ARG A 34 -3.37 20.03 -19.62
C ARG A 34 -4.47 19.22 -20.31
N GLU A 35 -5.66 19.77 -20.46
CA GLU A 35 -6.78 19.11 -21.12
C GLU A 35 -6.46 18.75 -22.58
N ARG A 36 -5.80 19.67 -23.30
CA ARG A 36 -5.40 19.41 -24.69
C ARG A 36 -4.39 18.26 -24.79
N VAL A 37 -3.39 18.20 -23.90
CA VAL A 37 -2.40 17.12 -23.88
C VAL A 37 -3.08 15.79 -23.55
N LEU A 38 -3.94 15.75 -22.53
CA LEU A 38 -4.67 14.52 -22.13
C LEU A 38 -5.55 14.01 -23.28
N ARG A 39 -6.26 14.89 -23.98
CA ARG A 39 -7.07 14.52 -25.16
C ARG A 39 -6.22 13.90 -26.26
N VAL A 40 -5.07 14.51 -26.58
CA VAL A 40 -4.15 13.97 -27.59
C VAL A 40 -3.58 12.61 -27.17
N MET A 41 -3.33 12.41 -25.89
CA MET A 41 -2.88 11.11 -25.36
C MET A 41 -3.96 10.03 -25.56
N GLU A 42 -5.21 10.36 -25.28
CA GLU A 42 -6.35 9.48 -25.49
C GLU A 42 -6.57 9.18 -26.99
N GLU A 43 -6.56 10.20 -27.88
CA GLU A 43 -6.67 10.03 -29.33
C GLU A 43 -5.58 9.13 -29.93
N LEU A 44 -4.38 9.17 -29.38
CA LEU A 44 -3.23 8.39 -29.84
C LEU A 44 -3.05 7.06 -29.10
N ASP A 45 -4.00 6.70 -28.24
CA ASP A 45 -3.93 5.50 -27.37
C ASP A 45 -2.54 5.38 -26.68
N TYR A 46 -2.09 6.51 -26.12
CA TYR A 46 -0.77 6.56 -25.51
C TYR A 46 -0.79 5.99 -24.11
N HIS A 47 -0.09 4.89 -23.94
CA HIS A 47 0.24 4.34 -22.63
C HIS A 47 1.69 4.67 -22.26
N PRO A 48 1.94 5.28 -21.08
CA PRO A 48 3.30 5.55 -20.62
C PRO A 48 4.17 4.30 -20.71
N ASN A 49 5.32 4.42 -21.38
CA ASN A 49 6.23 3.29 -21.47
C ASN A 49 6.98 3.12 -20.14
N ARG A 50 6.47 2.22 -19.30
CA ARG A 50 7.08 1.89 -18.01
C ARG A 50 8.57 1.52 -18.15
N MET A 51 8.94 0.79 -19.21
CA MET A 51 10.33 0.42 -19.51
C MET A 51 11.21 1.63 -19.85
N ALA A 52 10.71 2.60 -20.59
CA ALA A 52 11.47 3.83 -20.88
C ALA A 52 11.60 4.73 -19.64
N SER A 53 10.58 4.77 -18.81
CA SER A 53 10.62 5.47 -17.52
C SER A 53 11.58 4.78 -16.54
N ALA A 54 11.60 3.45 -16.51
CA ALA A 54 12.52 2.65 -15.72
C ALA A 54 13.97 2.88 -16.18
N LEU A 55 14.21 2.88 -17.48
CA LEU A 55 15.54 3.16 -18.03
C LEU A 55 16.04 4.57 -17.68
N ALA A 56 15.15 5.56 -17.69
CA ALA A 56 15.47 6.94 -17.32
C ALA A 56 15.75 7.09 -15.80
N THR A 57 15.19 6.22 -14.97
CA THR A 57 15.33 6.22 -13.51
C THR A 57 16.23 5.09 -12.98
N SER A 58 16.73 4.21 -13.85
CA SER A 58 17.56 3.06 -13.49
C SER A 58 18.88 3.41 -12.78
N GLY A 59 19.33 4.67 -12.89
CA GLY A 59 20.49 5.18 -12.17
C GLY A 59 20.27 5.48 -10.68
N THR A 60 19.00 5.52 -10.20
CA THR A 60 18.70 5.84 -8.80
C THR A 60 18.06 4.64 -8.12
N PRO A 61 18.77 3.92 -7.24
CA PRO A 61 18.22 2.81 -6.49
C PRO A 61 17.02 3.25 -5.65
N ARG A 62 15.96 2.45 -5.65
CA ARG A 62 14.79 2.65 -4.80
C ARG A 62 14.73 1.53 -3.78
N LYS A 63 14.97 1.88 -2.53
CA LYS A 63 14.89 0.93 -1.43
C LYS A 63 13.54 1.07 -0.73
N LEU A 64 12.78 -0.02 -0.72
CA LEU A 64 11.54 -0.14 0.00
C LEU A 64 11.74 -1.06 1.20
N ALA A 65 10.96 -0.89 2.25
CA ALA A 65 10.94 -1.82 3.37
C ALA A 65 9.54 -2.43 3.53
N LEU A 66 9.52 -3.71 3.89
CA LEU A 66 8.33 -4.46 4.31
C LEU A 66 8.54 -4.85 5.76
N VAL A 67 7.77 -4.26 6.69
CA VAL A 67 7.84 -4.55 8.12
C VAL A 67 6.53 -5.22 8.53
N GLN A 68 6.64 -6.45 9.03
CA GLN A 68 5.47 -7.29 9.32
C GLN A 68 5.74 -8.24 10.48
N PRO A 69 4.67 -8.76 11.16
CA PRO A 69 4.86 -9.83 12.12
C PRO A 69 5.37 -11.10 11.43
N GLU A 70 6.04 -11.93 12.19
CA GLU A 70 6.31 -13.30 11.78
C GLU A 70 4.99 -14.04 11.62
N TRP A 71 4.74 -14.54 10.42
CA TRP A 71 3.59 -15.38 10.13
C TRP A 71 3.96 -16.84 10.37
N GLU A 72 3.04 -17.59 10.96
CA GLU A 72 3.16 -19.05 11.01
C GLU A 72 3.13 -19.65 9.59
N GLU A 73 3.76 -20.79 9.42
CA GLU A 73 3.75 -21.54 8.15
C GLU A 73 2.31 -21.86 7.72
N GLY A 74 2.10 -21.82 6.41
CA GLY A 74 0.80 -22.01 5.80
C GLY A 74 0.19 -20.68 5.37
N PHE A 75 -1.08 -20.61 5.35
CA PHE A 75 -1.97 -19.69 4.69
C PHE A 75 -1.48 -18.24 4.44
N VAL A 76 -1.16 -17.46 5.48
CA VAL A 76 -0.78 -16.04 5.32
C VAL A 76 0.67 -15.91 4.86
N ARG A 77 1.57 -16.72 5.40
CA ARG A 77 2.99 -16.66 5.08
C ARG A 77 3.24 -17.01 3.61
N ASP A 78 2.65 -18.10 3.14
CA ASP A 78 2.85 -18.57 1.78
C ASP A 78 2.37 -17.54 0.74
N GLU A 79 1.22 -16.90 1.00
CA GLU A 79 0.68 -15.83 0.15
C GLU A 79 1.58 -14.58 0.17
N MET A 80 2.11 -14.20 1.33
CA MET A 80 3.02 -13.06 1.47
C MET A 80 4.35 -13.31 0.76
N ASP A 81 4.91 -14.51 0.90
CA ASP A 81 6.16 -14.91 0.25
C ASP A 81 5.98 -14.96 -1.28
N ALA A 82 4.87 -15.53 -1.75
CA ALA A 82 4.54 -15.57 -3.18
C ALA A 82 4.33 -14.16 -3.76
N GLY A 83 3.57 -13.30 -3.07
CA GLY A 83 3.35 -11.91 -3.47
C GLY A 83 4.65 -11.11 -3.51
N THR A 84 5.51 -11.30 -2.54
CA THR A 84 6.83 -10.64 -2.46
C THR A 84 7.75 -11.10 -3.59
N ALA A 85 7.79 -12.40 -3.87
CA ALA A 85 8.57 -12.95 -4.98
C ALA A 85 8.08 -12.42 -6.33
N HIS A 86 6.77 -12.37 -6.52
CA HIS A 86 6.16 -11.81 -7.74
C HIS A 86 6.49 -10.31 -7.90
N PHE A 87 6.40 -9.52 -6.83
CA PHE A 87 6.78 -8.12 -6.84
C PHE A 87 8.25 -7.93 -7.26
N LEU A 88 9.17 -8.68 -6.67
CA LEU A 88 10.60 -8.58 -6.98
C LEU A 88 10.90 -8.96 -8.43
N GLU A 89 10.20 -9.96 -8.99
CA GLU A 89 10.35 -10.34 -10.39
C GLU A 89 9.77 -9.28 -11.33
N GLU A 90 8.58 -8.75 -11.05
CA GLU A 90 7.92 -7.72 -11.88
C GLU A 90 8.73 -6.41 -11.93
N TYR A 91 9.34 -6.03 -10.78
CA TYR A 91 10.06 -4.77 -10.65
C TYR A 91 11.59 -4.92 -10.73
N ARG A 92 12.09 -6.09 -11.13
CA ARG A 92 13.54 -6.37 -11.25
C ARG A 92 14.30 -5.33 -12.06
N ASP A 93 13.74 -4.90 -13.18
CA ASP A 93 14.38 -3.95 -14.12
C ASP A 93 14.22 -2.49 -13.72
N TYR A 94 13.54 -2.21 -12.58
CA TYR A 94 13.25 -0.85 -12.10
C TYR A 94 14.23 -0.34 -11.04
N ASN A 95 15.30 -1.09 -10.78
CA ASN A 95 16.27 -0.80 -9.72
C ASN A 95 15.60 -0.62 -8.34
N VAL A 96 14.61 -1.47 -8.06
CA VAL A 96 13.89 -1.50 -6.79
C VAL A 96 14.45 -2.66 -5.95
N SER A 97 14.76 -2.40 -4.70
CA SER A 97 15.08 -3.42 -3.70
C SER A 97 14.08 -3.39 -2.55
N LEU A 98 13.80 -4.55 -1.99
CA LEU A 98 12.88 -4.73 -0.87
C LEU A 98 13.64 -5.30 0.33
N ASP A 99 13.63 -4.56 1.44
CA ASP A 99 14.19 -4.96 2.73
C ASP A 99 13.05 -5.52 3.59
N ILE A 100 13.00 -6.86 3.75
CA ILE A 100 11.94 -7.56 4.48
C ILE A 100 12.39 -7.75 5.92
N ARG A 101 11.55 -7.29 6.87
CA ARG A 101 11.81 -7.34 8.29
C ARG A 101 10.61 -7.92 9.02
N ASN A 102 10.83 -9.05 9.65
CA ASN A 102 9.81 -9.74 10.42
C ASN A 102 10.08 -9.54 11.91
N TYR A 103 9.03 -9.26 12.68
CA TYR A 103 9.09 -9.12 14.14
C TYR A 103 8.18 -10.16 14.81
N PRO A 104 8.50 -10.61 16.04
CA PRO A 104 7.64 -11.54 16.77
C PRO A 104 6.24 -10.98 16.94
N SER A 105 5.22 -11.78 16.64
CA SER A 105 3.82 -11.34 16.71
C SER A 105 3.50 -10.78 18.11
N GLY A 106 2.95 -9.55 18.14
CA GLY A 106 2.64 -8.84 19.37
C GLY A 106 3.81 -8.06 19.98
N ASP A 107 5.03 -8.19 19.47
CA ASP A 107 6.19 -7.41 19.93
C ASP A 107 6.24 -6.04 19.23
N GLU A 108 5.53 -5.09 19.81
CA GLU A 108 5.47 -3.72 19.30
C GLU A 108 6.82 -2.99 19.41
N ALA A 109 7.58 -3.27 20.45
CA ALA A 109 8.89 -2.63 20.64
C ALA A 109 9.86 -3.04 19.52
N GLU A 110 9.86 -4.32 19.16
CA GLU A 110 10.64 -4.83 18.03
C GLU A 110 10.14 -4.30 16.68
N CYS A 111 8.82 -4.22 16.48
CA CYS A 111 8.24 -3.59 15.31
C CYS A 111 8.77 -2.15 15.12
N LEU A 112 8.71 -1.33 16.17
CA LEU A 112 9.20 0.05 16.15
C LEU A 112 10.71 0.14 15.90
N ARG A 113 11.49 -0.77 16.49
CA ARG A 113 12.93 -0.85 16.29
C ARG A 113 13.26 -1.13 14.81
N LEU A 114 12.65 -2.17 14.24
CA LEU A 114 12.85 -2.57 12.85
C LEU A 114 12.37 -1.52 11.85
N LEU A 115 11.27 -0.82 12.16
CA LEU A 115 10.75 0.27 11.36
C LEU A 115 11.76 1.44 11.29
N ASN A 116 12.34 1.82 12.42
CA ASN A 116 13.36 2.88 12.47
C ASN A 116 14.63 2.45 11.74
N GLU A 117 15.14 1.26 11.99
CA GLU A 117 16.33 0.72 11.31
C GLU A 117 16.15 0.64 9.78
N ALA A 118 14.96 0.25 9.29
CA ALA A 118 14.70 0.22 7.86
C ALA A 118 14.92 1.60 7.21
N VAL A 119 14.42 2.64 7.87
CA VAL A 119 14.54 4.02 7.39
C VAL A 119 15.97 4.56 7.55
N GLU A 120 16.66 4.24 8.63
CA GLU A 120 18.08 4.57 8.83
C GLU A 120 18.97 3.90 7.79
N ASN A 121 18.60 2.68 7.38
CA ASN A 121 19.27 1.94 6.30
C ASN A 121 18.86 2.39 4.90
N GLY A 122 18.14 3.52 4.78
CA GLY A 122 17.83 4.18 3.54
C GLY A 122 16.54 3.74 2.84
N ALA A 123 15.61 3.09 3.55
CA ALA A 123 14.28 2.85 2.99
C ALA A 123 13.57 4.18 2.68
N GLN A 124 13.10 4.33 1.45
CA GLN A 124 12.44 5.52 0.94
C GLN A 124 10.91 5.46 1.09
N ALA A 125 10.38 4.27 1.29
CA ALA A 125 8.98 4.02 1.62
C ALA A 125 8.85 2.70 2.39
N VAL A 126 7.79 2.56 3.17
CA VAL A 126 7.55 1.38 4.01
C VAL A 126 6.14 0.82 3.76
N ALA A 127 6.04 -0.50 3.61
CA ALA A 127 4.82 -1.25 3.79
C ALA A 127 4.83 -1.82 5.22
N LEU A 128 3.78 -1.56 6.00
CA LEU A 128 3.71 -1.90 7.42
C LEU A 128 2.44 -2.67 7.75
N CYS A 129 2.59 -3.83 8.38
CA CYS A 129 1.51 -4.48 9.13
C CYS A 129 1.84 -4.37 10.62
N ALA A 130 1.02 -3.65 11.38
CA ALA A 130 1.26 -3.41 12.80
C ALA A 130 -0.05 -3.26 13.60
N SER A 131 0.09 -3.27 14.93
CA SER A 131 -1.00 -2.94 15.85
C SER A 131 -1.45 -1.48 15.70
N GLY A 132 -2.72 -1.20 16.02
CA GLY A 132 -3.31 0.14 15.93
C GLY A 132 -3.09 0.99 17.18
N THR A 133 -1.94 0.89 17.83
CA THR A 133 -1.62 1.60 19.07
C THR A 133 -1.22 3.06 18.84
N GLU A 134 -1.18 3.83 19.91
CA GLU A 134 -0.76 5.22 19.89
C GLU A 134 0.73 5.36 19.54
N GLU A 135 1.56 4.44 20.02
CA GLU A 135 2.99 4.40 19.75
C GLU A 135 3.28 4.22 18.26
N ILE A 136 2.57 3.30 17.61
CA ILE A 136 2.66 3.11 16.16
C ILE A 136 2.16 4.36 15.41
N ARG A 137 1.03 4.96 15.81
CA ARG A 137 0.54 6.23 15.20
C ARG A 137 1.59 7.33 15.24
N ARG A 138 2.24 7.54 16.40
CA ARG A 138 3.32 8.52 16.54
C ARG A 138 4.54 8.19 15.68
N ALA A 139 4.85 6.91 15.51
CA ALA A 139 5.92 6.50 14.59
C ALA A 139 5.58 6.87 13.15
N LEU A 140 4.34 6.63 12.70
CA LEU A 140 3.89 7.01 11.35
C LEU A 140 3.93 8.53 11.14
N GLU A 141 3.58 9.34 12.15
CA GLU A 141 3.71 10.80 12.10
C GLU A 141 5.16 11.23 11.88
N ARG A 142 6.09 10.72 12.70
CA ARG A 142 7.53 11.00 12.55
C ARG A 142 8.07 10.61 11.17
N LEU A 143 7.65 9.48 10.61
CA LEU A 143 8.07 9.08 9.27
C LEU A 143 7.51 10.00 8.19
N SER A 144 6.25 10.41 8.33
CA SER A 144 5.62 11.39 7.44
C SER A 144 6.36 12.74 7.46
N GLU A 145 6.76 13.23 8.64
CA GLU A 145 7.55 14.46 8.79
C GLU A 145 8.94 14.36 8.14
N ARG A 146 9.52 13.17 8.13
CA ARG A 146 10.78 12.85 7.44
C ARG A 146 10.61 12.63 5.93
N GLY A 147 9.38 12.72 5.40
CA GLY A 147 9.08 12.50 4.00
C GLY A 147 9.12 11.03 3.57
N VAL A 148 9.03 10.08 4.52
CA VAL A 148 8.98 8.64 4.23
C VAL A 148 7.52 8.19 4.22
N PRO A 149 6.93 7.92 3.03
CA PRO A 149 5.57 7.45 2.93
C PRO A 149 5.43 6.03 3.49
N VAL A 150 4.33 5.80 4.20
CA VAL A 150 3.97 4.48 4.72
C VAL A 150 2.63 4.02 4.13
N ALA A 151 2.58 2.80 3.61
CA ALA A 151 1.34 2.10 3.34
C ALA A 151 1.11 1.05 4.43
N THR A 152 -0.11 0.96 4.96
CA THR A 152 -0.46 -0.14 5.88
C THR A 152 -1.13 -1.27 5.11
N PHE A 153 -0.97 -2.50 5.56
CA PHE A 153 -1.60 -3.66 4.94
C PHE A 153 -2.04 -4.70 5.98
N ASN A 154 -2.99 -5.56 5.60
CA ASN A 154 -3.61 -6.61 6.43
C ASN A 154 -4.30 -6.05 7.69
N SER A 155 -3.59 -5.37 8.58
CA SER A 155 -4.16 -4.62 9.71
C SER A 155 -3.85 -3.14 9.55
N ASP A 156 -4.89 -2.31 9.62
CA ASP A 156 -4.75 -0.87 9.47
C ASP A 156 -4.34 -0.20 10.80
N VAL A 157 -3.81 1.03 10.69
CA VAL A 157 -3.51 1.93 11.80
C VAL A 157 -4.37 3.19 11.66
N PRO A 158 -5.65 3.14 12.07
CA PRO A 158 -6.55 4.28 11.94
C PRO A 158 -6.04 5.50 12.70
N GLY A 159 -6.14 6.67 12.06
CA GLY A 159 -5.60 7.91 12.61
C GLY A 159 -4.09 8.11 12.40
N GLY A 160 -3.36 7.07 11.95
CA GLY A 160 -1.95 7.19 11.59
C GLY A 160 -1.75 7.87 10.22
N ARG A 161 -0.65 8.59 10.07
CA ARG A 161 -0.24 9.22 8.80
C ARG A 161 0.27 8.17 7.82
N ARG A 162 -0.61 7.64 6.98
CA ARG A 162 -0.30 6.69 5.91
C ARG A 162 -0.84 7.17 4.58
N ILE A 163 -0.23 6.71 3.47
CA ILE A 163 -0.68 7.05 2.11
C ILE A 163 -1.89 6.21 1.68
N CYS A 164 -1.96 4.95 2.10
CA CYS A 164 -3.09 4.06 1.85
C CYS A 164 -3.10 2.88 2.82
N TYR A 165 -4.20 2.16 2.83
CA TYR A 165 -4.36 0.85 3.45
C TYR A 165 -4.74 -0.17 2.37
N VAL A 166 -4.08 -1.32 2.41
CA VAL A 166 -4.36 -2.46 1.52
C VAL A 166 -4.78 -3.64 2.39
N GLY A 167 -6.05 -4.00 2.34
CA GLY A 167 -6.58 -5.08 3.16
C GLY A 167 -8.09 -5.18 3.06
N GLU A 168 -8.64 -6.07 3.87
CA GLU A 168 -10.06 -6.31 3.96
C GLU A 168 -10.76 -5.22 4.80
N ASP A 169 -11.98 -4.87 4.46
CA ASP A 169 -12.90 -4.20 5.38
C ASP A 169 -13.36 -5.23 6.44
N GLY A 170 -12.62 -5.28 7.55
CA GLY A 170 -12.87 -6.27 8.61
C GLY A 170 -14.25 -6.14 9.23
N HIS A 171 -14.78 -4.92 9.38
CA HIS A 171 -16.11 -4.71 9.93
C HIS A 171 -17.20 -5.31 9.00
N ARG A 172 -17.10 -5.04 7.70
CA ARG A 172 -18.01 -5.62 6.70
C ARG A 172 -17.90 -7.13 6.65
N ALA A 173 -16.69 -7.68 6.71
CA ALA A 173 -16.46 -9.12 6.76
C ALA A 173 -17.09 -9.74 8.01
N GLY A 174 -16.95 -9.10 9.17
CA GLY A 174 -17.62 -9.50 10.41
C GLY A 174 -19.13 -9.53 10.27
N ARG A 175 -19.74 -8.49 9.68
CA ARG A 175 -21.19 -8.45 9.43
C ARG A 175 -21.67 -9.60 8.54
N VAL A 176 -20.91 -9.91 7.49
CA VAL A 176 -21.24 -11.07 6.62
C VAL A 176 -21.19 -12.37 7.40
N ALA A 177 -20.17 -12.56 8.24
CA ALA A 177 -20.07 -13.74 9.11
C ALA A 177 -21.23 -13.81 10.12
N GLY A 178 -21.63 -12.68 10.72
CA GLY A 178 -22.78 -12.58 11.62
C GLY A 178 -24.10 -12.92 10.91
N GLU A 179 -24.29 -12.44 9.68
CA GLU A 179 -25.46 -12.80 8.85
C GLU A 179 -25.54 -14.32 8.61
N ILE A 180 -24.41 -14.91 8.23
CA ILE A 180 -24.35 -16.38 8.02
C ILE A 180 -24.65 -17.11 9.34
N ALA A 181 -24.03 -16.69 10.45
CA ALA A 181 -24.25 -17.29 11.76
C ALA A 181 -25.73 -17.21 12.19
N SER A 182 -26.40 -16.09 11.93
CA SER A 182 -27.83 -15.91 12.28
C SER A 182 -28.76 -16.90 11.58
N CYS A 183 -28.34 -17.49 10.46
CA CYS A 183 -29.11 -18.55 9.78
C CYS A 183 -29.09 -19.88 10.55
N PHE A 184 -28.15 -20.07 11.46
CA PHE A 184 -27.97 -21.32 12.21
C PHE A 184 -28.25 -21.16 13.71
N LEU A 185 -28.28 -19.93 14.23
CA LEU A 185 -28.47 -19.63 15.63
C LEU A 185 -29.95 -19.37 15.93
N SER A 186 -30.42 -19.89 17.06
CA SER A 186 -31.75 -19.66 17.63
C SER A 186 -31.64 -18.73 18.84
N ARG A 187 -32.74 -18.10 19.21
CA ARG A 187 -32.80 -17.27 20.40
C ARG A 187 -32.40 -18.04 21.67
N GLY A 188 -31.35 -17.61 22.32
CA GLY A 188 -30.80 -18.22 23.53
C GLY A 188 -29.64 -19.16 23.29
N ASP A 189 -29.21 -19.36 22.03
CA ASP A 189 -27.98 -20.07 21.74
C ASP A 189 -26.76 -19.25 22.18
N ALA A 190 -25.69 -19.95 22.56
CA ALA A 190 -24.41 -19.37 22.90
C ALA A 190 -23.38 -19.68 21.81
N PHE A 191 -22.50 -18.75 21.54
CA PHE A 191 -21.38 -18.92 20.61
C PHE A 191 -20.08 -18.40 21.24
N LEU A 192 -18.97 -18.95 20.80
CA LEU A 192 -17.64 -18.54 21.22
C LEU A 192 -16.93 -17.88 20.06
N VAL A 193 -16.48 -16.64 20.27
CA VAL A 193 -15.60 -15.92 19.33
C VAL A 193 -14.16 -16.08 19.76
N ILE A 194 -13.34 -16.67 18.88
CA ILE A 194 -11.90 -16.83 19.09
C ILE A 194 -11.18 -15.90 18.13
N TYR A 195 -10.34 -15.03 18.66
CA TYR A 195 -9.48 -14.14 17.86
C TYR A 195 -8.13 -13.93 18.57
N ALA A 196 -7.07 -13.59 17.79
CA ALA A 196 -5.72 -13.58 18.33
C ALA A 196 -5.44 -12.38 19.24
N ASP A 197 -5.19 -11.20 18.69
CA ASP A 197 -4.79 -10.02 19.47
C ASP A 197 -5.70 -8.82 19.13
N PRO A 198 -6.41 -8.24 20.12
CA PRO A 198 -7.29 -7.09 19.94
C PRO A 198 -6.57 -5.79 19.56
N LYS A 199 -5.24 -5.71 19.71
CA LYS A 199 -4.44 -4.57 19.28
C LYS A 199 -4.40 -4.44 17.75
N TYR A 200 -4.55 -5.56 17.04
CA TYR A 200 -4.71 -5.52 15.58
C TYR A 200 -6.14 -5.14 15.22
N THR A 201 -6.29 -3.98 14.60
CA THR A 201 -7.61 -3.40 14.28
C THR A 201 -8.45 -4.28 13.38
N ALA A 202 -7.83 -5.09 12.51
CA ALA A 202 -8.51 -6.04 11.66
C ALA A 202 -9.29 -7.10 12.47
N HIS A 203 -8.70 -7.61 13.57
CA HIS A 203 -9.38 -8.59 14.43
C HIS A 203 -10.55 -7.96 15.17
N LYS A 204 -10.31 -6.80 15.79
CA LYS A 204 -11.37 -6.08 16.51
C LYS A 204 -12.54 -5.72 15.58
N ALA A 205 -12.26 -5.18 14.41
CA ALA A 205 -13.28 -4.77 13.46
C ALA A 205 -14.17 -5.95 13.02
N ARG A 206 -13.58 -7.13 12.79
CA ARG A 206 -14.37 -8.34 12.46
C ARG A 206 -15.28 -8.77 13.60
N VAL A 207 -14.80 -8.73 14.83
CA VAL A 207 -15.63 -9.06 16.01
C VAL A 207 -16.75 -8.04 16.18
N ASP A 208 -16.43 -6.73 16.10
CA ASP A 208 -17.42 -5.67 16.23
C ASP A 208 -18.53 -5.80 15.15
N GLY A 209 -18.15 -6.02 13.90
CA GLY A 209 -19.09 -6.23 12.80
C GLY A 209 -19.95 -7.50 12.97
N PHE A 210 -19.36 -8.58 13.46
CA PHE A 210 -20.09 -9.82 13.74
C PHE A 210 -21.15 -9.62 14.82
N LEU A 211 -20.78 -9.00 15.94
CA LEU A 211 -21.70 -8.75 17.06
C LEU A 211 -22.79 -7.72 16.71
N GLU A 212 -22.49 -6.74 15.87
CA GLU A 212 -23.50 -5.78 15.39
C GLU A 212 -24.62 -6.46 14.60
N ARG A 213 -24.29 -7.55 13.91
CA ARG A 213 -25.24 -8.22 13.02
C ARG A 213 -26.08 -9.30 13.72
N LEU A 214 -25.62 -9.85 14.83
CA LEU A 214 -26.38 -10.80 15.66
C LEU A 214 -27.36 -10.13 16.60
#